data_50f6865a9dcd73ccf656c1ce421f9397
#
_entry.id   50f6865a9dcd73ccf656c1ce421f9397
#
_cell.length_a   1.000
_cell.length_b   1.000
_cell.length_c   1.000
_cell.angle_alpha   90.00
_cell.angle_beta   90.00
_cell.angle_gamma   90.00
#
_symmetry.space_group_name_H-M   'P 1'
#
loop_
_entity.id
_entity.type
_entity.pdbx_description
1 polymer ?
#
loop_
_entity_poly.entity_id
_entity_poly.type
_entity_poly.pdbx_seq_one_letter_code
_entity_poly.pdbx_strand_id
1 'polypeptide(L)'
;MTSTLTSPTTTVGAEVWRPLEDTDHTAAVSVVLKLRGETCDIDCLYCFEKRKLAPGGAQITPEHIRRLGAIFGERPLAIELHGGDPLTIGKPAMADLLDELAAQHTVHQVHLQTNGVRLDAEWLDLFDAHYPSLHIGISMDGDEQGNSWRVGYDAQPIYPHIVNALNLLAERERTCGIVTVVTPAVLGRAREVIDHIAAFSAVRALHLLPAFDTSVTRPLKATGRRTSPSRRLQAQAVGTDGPAWAITPAQYAEFVLDAAARWIAAGYFHRIKLDPAVATIRRLKGLGTAHCHFAAHKCSHVFTAYPDGRFGSCDELPWPQALLMPLATARGEADITAAQHTNPLLAAGRQLMTKCSSCPYRTVCGGGCTATRWRMHQATGSDDAYCDHRARLIDGMAHLLAAPDHPAGAHCRRAHWRPTVPNTMADIDAFLARWDDPAAPRSPARLHVSDHGNINAVGLPGMHEADDLDPHHPRWREGIEDRVWPLVDTITRSWHAVTYDSCQGPPTPAPARTPPSSASACCPATAPSTPRSPPGCATWSPPPTATCPQPSPRSSRAPT
;
A
#
# COMPACT_ATOMS: atom_id res chain seq x y z
N MET A 1 -34.26 16.78 41.08
CA MET A 1 -33.64 15.60 40.42
C MET A 1 -33.65 15.82 38.93
N THR A 2 -32.67 16.52 38.40
CA THR A 2 -32.49 16.78 36.97
C THR A 2 -31.57 15.69 36.42
N SER A 3 -32.21 14.74 35.71
CA SER A 3 -31.52 13.69 34.97
C SER A 3 -30.89 14.32 33.72
N THR A 4 -29.59 14.48 33.73
CA THR A 4 -28.81 14.81 32.50
C THR A 4 -28.77 13.57 31.63
N LEU A 5 -29.62 13.54 30.61
CA LEU A 5 -29.51 12.63 29.49
C LEU A 5 -28.22 12.96 28.72
N THR A 6 -27.15 12.23 29.01
CA THR A 6 -25.96 12.21 28.17
C THR A 6 -26.33 11.60 26.83
N SER A 7 -26.26 12.39 25.78
CA SER A 7 -26.57 11.98 24.41
C SER A 7 -25.69 10.79 23.98
N PRO A 8 -26.26 9.72 23.40
CA PRO A 8 -25.49 8.55 22.92
C PRO A 8 -24.54 8.84 21.74
N THR A 9 -24.53 10.06 21.22
CA THR A 9 -23.65 10.52 20.13
C THR A 9 -22.18 10.67 20.52
N THR A 10 -21.86 10.75 21.80
CA THR A 10 -20.48 10.97 22.28
C THR A 10 -19.61 9.72 22.22
N THR A 11 -20.18 8.53 22.34
CA THR A 11 -19.42 7.27 22.42
C THR A 11 -18.95 6.75 21.07
N VAL A 12 -19.71 6.93 20.01
CA VAL A 12 -19.40 6.38 18.67
C VAL A 12 -18.32 7.20 17.96
N GLY A 13 -18.35 8.52 18.10
CA GLY A 13 -17.31 9.39 17.59
C GLY A 13 -15.94 9.13 18.25
N ALA A 14 -15.94 8.82 19.56
CA ALA A 14 -14.73 8.54 20.32
C ALA A 14 -14.03 7.22 19.93
N GLU A 15 -14.77 6.23 19.41
CA GLU A 15 -14.17 4.96 18.97
C GLU A 15 -13.48 5.03 17.60
N VAL A 16 -13.88 5.96 16.74
CA VAL A 16 -13.32 6.13 15.39
C VAL A 16 -12.29 7.26 15.34
N TRP A 17 -12.39 8.21 16.26
CA TRP A 17 -11.46 9.32 16.40
C TRP A 17 -11.09 9.53 17.87
N ARG A 18 -9.82 9.39 18.17
CA ARG A 18 -9.25 9.66 19.48
C ARG A 18 -8.50 11.00 19.44
N PRO A 19 -8.76 11.95 20.35
CA PRO A 19 -7.93 13.13 20.52
C PRO A 19 -6.46 12.75 20.75
N LEU A 20 -5.54 13.62 20.37
CA LEU A 20 -4.11 13.37 20.52
C LEU A 20 -3.75 13.12 21.99
N GLU A 21 -4.27 13.93 22.92
CA GLU A 21 -4.03 13.82 24.36
C GLU A 21 -4.58 12.54 25.00
N ASP A 22 -5.59 11.90 24.39
CA ASP A 22 -6.17 10.63 24.87
C ASP A 22 -5.42 9.41 24.31
N THR A 23 -4.35 9.61 23.57
CA THR A 23 -3.56 8.52 23.01
C THR A 23 -2.32 8.27 23.83
N ASP A 24 -1.82 7.03 23.75
CA ASP A 24 -0.55 6.67 24.36
C ASP A 24 0.56 7.64 23.88
N HIS A 25 1.29 8.24 24.80
CA HIS A 25 2.41 9.15 24.49
C HIS A 25 3.58 8.46 23.78
N THR A 26 3.62 7.13 23.77
CA THR A 26 4.57 6.35 22.95
C THR A 26 4.14 6.25 21.47
N ALA A 27 2.87 6.59 21.16
CA ALA A 27 2.38 6.60 19.79
C ALA A 27 2.98 7.80 19.02
N ALA A 28 3.66 7.48 17.92
CA ALA A 28 4.31 8.49 17.10
C ALA A 28 3.32 9.44 16.43
N VAL A 29 3.69 10.70 16.31
CA VAL A 29 3.01 11.72 15.50
C VAL A 29 3.73 11.86 14.18
N SER A 30 2.99 11.90 13.08
CA SER A 30 3.55 12.18 11.75
C SER A 30 3.45 13.66 11.43
N VAL A 31 4.55 14.28 11.03
CA VAL A 31 4.58 15.68 10.62
C VAL A 31 5.13 15.79 9.20
N VAL A 32 4.29 16.25 8.29
CA VAL A 32 4.68 16.56 6.91
C VAL A 32 5.25 17.98 6.87
N LEU A 33 6.54 18.11 6.57
CA LEU A 33 7.23 19.38 6.41
C LEU A 33 7.21 19.79 4.93
N LYS A 34 6.45 20.83 4.60
CA LYS A 34 6.40 21.37 3.23
C LYS A 34 7.60 22.31 3.02
N LEU A 35 8.78 21.74 2.74
CA LEU A 35 10.08 22.41 2.81
C LEU A 35 10.12 23.77 2.08
N ARG A 36 9.52 23.86 0.90
CA ARG A 36 9.34 25.10 0.13
C ARG A 36 7.89 25.32 -0.29
N GLY A 37 6.96 24.91 0.56
CA GLY A 37 5.54 24.97 0.26
C GLY A 37 5.19 24.17 -1.00
N GLU A 38 4.52 24.82 -1.96
CA GLU A 38 4.13 24.20 -3.23
C GLU A 38 5.22 24.26 -4.34
N THR A 39 6.43 24.77 -4.04
CA THR A 39 7.51 24.93 -5.03
C THR A 39 8.00 23.56 -5.50
N CYS A 40 7.92 23.32 -6.80
CA CYS A 40 8.32 22.08 -7.46
C CYS A 40 9.01 22.38 -8.78
N ASP A 41 9.90 21.54 -9.23
CA ASP A 41 10.60 21.63 -10.52
C ASP A 41 9.84 21.01 -11.68
N ILE A 42 8.76 20.24 -11.39
CA ILE A 42 7.86 19.65 -12.38
C ILE A 42 6.42 20.16 -12.22
N ASP A 43 5.55 19.86 -13.17
CA ASP A 43 4.16 20.33 -13.20
C ASP A 43 3.17 19.20 -13.48
N CYS A 44 3.17 18.15 -12.64
CA CYS A 44 2.20 17.05 -12.77
C CYS A 44 0.78 17.58 -12.92
N LEU A 45 0.04 17.05 -13.92
CA LEU A 45 -1.26 17.59 -14.29
C LEU A 45 -2.32 17.37 -13.21
N TYR A 46 -2.20 16.29 -12.42
CA TYR A 46 -3.11 15.97 -11.31
C TYR A 46 -2.65 16.50 -9.94
N CYS A 47 -1.57 17.29 -9.87
CA CYS A 47 -0.96 17.70 -8.60
C CYS A 47 -1.90 18.50 -7.70
N PHE A 48 -2.25 17.92 -6.54
CA PHE A 48 -3.13 18.59 -5.57
C PHE A 48 -2.42 19.70 -4.78
N GLU A 49 -1.10 19.59 -4.57
CA GLU A 49 -0.33 20.57 -3.79
C GLU A 49 -0.34 21.95 -4.43
N LYS A 50 -0.23 22.03 -5.74
CA LYS A 50 -0.23 23.30 -6.49
C LYS A 50 -1.55 24.08 -6.48
N ARG A 51 -2.58 23.52 -5.83
CA ARG A 51 -3.89 24.16 -5.66
C ARG A 51 -4.00 24.89 -4.34
N LYS A 52 -3.13 24.58 -3.41
CA LYS A 52 -3.02 25.26 -2.14
C LYS A 52 -2.29 26.59 -2.39
N LEU A 53 -2.97 27.68 -2.09
CA LEU A 53 -2.39 29.03 -2.26
C LEU A 53 -1.35 29.25 -1.15
N ALA A 54 -0.17 28.68 -1.29
CA ALA A 54 0.95 28.93 -0.41
C ALA A 54 1.78 30.10 -0.95
N PRO A 55 2.16 31.08 -0.12
CA PRO A 55 3.12 32.10 -0.52
C PRO A 55 4.45 31.44 -0.90
N GLY A 56 4.97 31.75 -2.09
CA GLY A 56 6.29 31.29 -2.49
C GLY A 56 7.40 32.02 -1.73
N GLY A 57 8.62 31.47 -1.78
CA GLY A 57 9.84 32.13 -1.32
C GLY A 57 10.32 31.79 0.09
N ALA A 58 9.46 31.40 1.00
CA ALA A 58 9.84 30.89 2.31
C ALA A 58 10.31 29.42 2.24
N GLN A 59 11.09 29.00 3.22
CA GLN A 59 11.53 27.61 3.39
C GLN A 59 11.49 27.22 4.86
N ILE A 60 11.30 25.91 5.12
CA ILE A 60 11.46 25.34 6.46
C ILE A 60 12.90 25.55 6.91
N THR A 61 13.09 25.85 8.18
CA THR A 61 14.39 26.09 8.81
C THR A 61 14.53 25.19 10.04
N PRO A 62 15.75 25.00 10.58
CA PRO A 62 15.97 24.30 11.85
C PRO A 62 15.07 24.80 13.00
N GLU A 63 14.73 26.07 13.03
CA GLU A 63 13.83 26.64 14.05
C GLU A 63 12.42 26.02 14.02
N HIS A 64 11.89 25.70 12.83
CA HIS A 64 10.60 25.00 12.73
C HIS A 64 10.67 23.60 13.37
N ILE A 65 11.81 22.89 13.21
CA ILE A 65 12.03 21.57 13.79
C ILE A 65 12.13 21.68 15.32
N ARG A 66 12.94 22.58 15.83
CA ARG A 66 13.02 22.86 17.29
C ARG A 66 11.66 23.20 17.88
N ARG A 67 10.88 23.97 17.14
CA ARG A 67 9.53 24.34 17.58
C ARG A 67 8.60 23.15 17.66
N LEU A 68 8.65 22.22 16.69
CA LEU A 68 7.89 20.97 16.73
C LEU A 68 8.30 20.10 17.92
N GLY A 69 9.60 19.94 18.18
CA GLY A 69 10.09 19.26 19.36
C GLY A 69 9.56 19.87 20.67
N ALA A 70 9.55 21.20 20.77
CA ALA A 70 8.99 21.89 21.94
C ALA A 70 7.47 21.71 22.11
N ILE A 71 6.72 21.57 21.01
CA ILE A 71 5.27 21.36 21.06
C ILE A 71 4.92 19.94 21.49
N PHE A 72 5.60 18.93 20.91
CA PHE A 72 5.28 17.52 21.14
C PHE A 72 6.05 16.90 22.31
N GLY A 73 7.04 17.61 22.87
CA GLY A 73 7.81 17.16 24.04
C GLY A 73 8.51 15.83 23.78
N GLU A 74 8.26 14.84 24.63
CA GLU A 74 8.87 13.50 24.55
C GLU A 74 8.15 12.55 23.57
N ARG A 75 7.10 13.00 22.90
CA ARG A 75 6.36 12.17 21.96
C ARG A 75 7.20 11.86 20.72
N PRO A 76 7.28 10.59 20.28
CA PRO A 76 8.03 10.23 19.09
C PRO A 76 7.51 10.92 17.82
N LEU A 77 8.39 11.44 16.99
CA LEU A 77 8.08 12.15 15.75
C LEU A 77 8.54 11.33 14.54
N ALA A 78 7.62 11.11 13.61
CA ALA A 78 7.91 10.64 12.26
C ALA A 78 7.81 11.84 11.31
N ILE A 79 8.92 12.24 10.71
CA ILE A 79 9.00 13.42 9.86
C ILE A 79 8.97 13.01 8.39
N GLU A 80 8.10 13.66 7.62
CA GLU A 80 8.05 13.53 6.16
C GLU A 80 8.56 14.81 5.52
N LEU A 81 9.72 14.77 4.86
CA LEU A 81 10.26 15.87 4.07
C LEU A 81 9.55 15.88 2.71
N HIS A 82 8.70 16.88 2.52
CA HIS A 82 7.74 16.96 1.41
C HIS A 82 7.62 18.42 0.90
N GLY A 83 6.61 18.67 0.12
CA GLY A 83 6.28 20.00 -0.42
C GLY A 83 5.86 19.86 -1.86
N GLY A 84 6.24 20.78 -2.73
CA GLY A 84 6.24 20.55 -4.17
C GLY A 84 7.23 19.43 -4.50
N ASP A 85 8.52 19.75 -4.32
CA ASP A 85 9.58 18.74 -4.23
C ASP A 85 10.59 19.18 -3.17
N PRO A 86 10.97 18.32 -2.21
CA PRO A 86 11.86 18.69 -1.10
C PRO A 86 13.28 19.06 -1.57
N LEU A 87 13.78 18.46 -2.65
CA LEU A 87 15.14 18.75 -3.14
C LEU A 87 15.29 20.16 -3.73
N THR A 88 14.18 20.85 -3.96
CA THR A 88 14.19 22.27 -4.39
C THR A 88 14.70 23.22 -3.31
N ILE A 89 14.82 22.77 -2.05
CA ILE A 89 15.38 23.59 -0.96
C ILE A 89 16.88 23.86 -1.15
N GLY A 90 17.58 22.96 -1.89
CA GLY A 90 19.02 23.03 -2.10
C GLY A 90 19.83 22.31 -1.03
N LYS A 91 21.02 21.83 -1.41
CA LYS A 91 21.87 20.97 -0.58
C LYS A 91 22.27 21.61 0.77
N PRO A 92 22.72 22.87 0.84
CA PRO A 92 23.13 23.46 2.13
C PRO A 92 21.98 23.51 3.14
N ALA A 93 20.81 23.99 2.73
CA ALA A 93 19.65 24.08 3.63
C ALA A 93 19.11 22.69 4.03
N MET A 94 19.22 21.71 3.16
CA MET A 94 18.87 20.33 3.49
C MET A 94 19.83 19.74 4.54
N ALA A 95 21.14 19.99 4.42
CA ALA A 95 22.13 19.56 5.41
C ALA A 95 21.81 20.13 6.80
N ASP A 96 21.56 21.44 6.89
CA ASP A 96 21.18 22.11 8.14
C ASP A 96 19.91 21.49 8.77
N LEU A 97 18.92 21.12 7.94
CA LEU A 97 17.69 20.49 8.43
C LEU A 97 17.94 19.05 8.92
N LEU A 98 18.74 18.28 8.20
CA LEU A 98 19.04 16.91 8.56
C LEU A 98 19.87 16.84 9.85
N ASP A 99 20.82 17.76 10.04
CA ASP A 99 21.60 17.88 11.27
C ASP A 99 20.67 18.22 12.47
N GLU A 100 19.74 19.14 12.30
CA GLU A 100 18.78 19.49 13.36
C GLU A 100 17.86 18.29 13.67
N LEU A 101 17.38 17.58 12.64
CA LEU A 101 16.55 16.37 12.84
C LEU A 101 17.32 15.27 13.56
N ALA A 102 18.60 15.09 13.24
CA ALA A 102 19.48 14.12 13.91
C ALA A 102 19.75 14.50 15.38
N ALA A 103 19.78 15.80 15.69
CA ALA A 103 19.96 16.29 17.04
C ALA A 103 18.71 16.14 17.93
N GLN A 104 17.52 16.01 17.35
CA GLN A 104 16.26 15.86 18.10
C GLN A 104 16.03 14.39 18.50
N HIS A 105 16.20 14.08 19.79
CA HIS A 105 16.07 12.71 20.30
C HIS A 105 14.68 12.08 20.14
N THR A 106 13.65 12.90 19.96
CA THR A 106 12.27 12.43 19.72
C THR A 106 11.99 12.10 18.27
N VAL A 107 12.85 12.52 17.32
CA VAL A 107 12.74 12.15 15.91
C VAL A 107 13.27 10.73 15.73
N HIS A 108 12.35 9.77 15.57
CA HIS A 108 12.71 8.36 15.41
C HIS A 108 12.75 7.91 13.95
N GLN A 109 12.11 8.66 13.05
CA GLN A 109 12.04 8.32 11.63
C GLN A 109 11.94 9.56 10.75
N VAL A 110 12.73 9.60 9.68
CA VAL A 110 12.67 10.65 8.67
C VAL A 110 12.50 10.02 7.30
N HIS A 111 11.46 10.45 6.60
CA HIS A 111 11.17 10.10 5.22
C HIS A 111 11.35 11.32 4.32
N LEU A 112 11.75 11.08 3.07
CA LEU A 112 11.82 12.08 2.02
C LEU A 112 11.05 11.56 0.82
N GLN A 113 10.03 12.31 0.35
CA GLN A 113 9.25 11.97 -0.83
C GLN A 113 9.59 12.94 -1.97
N THR A 114 10.24 12.44 -3.02
CA THR A 114 10.68 13.25 -4.18
C THR A 114 10.16 12.70 -5.50
N ASN A 115 10.12 13.57 -6.51
CA ASN A 115 9.87 13.17 -7.90
C ASN A 115 11.10 12.54 -8.60
N GLY A 116 12.28 12.58 -7.95
CA GLY A 116 13.52 11.99 -8.44
C GLY A 116 14.31 12.83 -9.45
N VAL A 117 13.75 13.92 -9.99
CA VAL A 117 14.40 14.70 -11.07
C VAL A 117 15.74 15.31 -10.65
N ARG A 118 15.85 15.72 -9.37
CA ARG A 118 17.06 16.35 -8.82
C ARG A 118 17.96 15.38 -8.09
N LEU A 119 17.56 14.11 -7.94
CA LEU A 119 18.34 13.14 -7.17
C LEU A 119 19.60 12.75 -7.95
N ASP A 120 20.75 13.12 -7.44
CA ASP A 120 22.07 12.82 -7.95
C ASP A 120 22.99 12.18 -6.87
N ALA A 121 24.20 11.79 -7.25
CA ALA A 121 25.15 11.18 -6.34
C ALA A 121 25.50 12.09 -5.15
N GLU A 122 25.62 13.41 -5.38
CA GLU A 122 25.93 14.36 -4.30
C GLU A 122 24.80 14.48 -3.29
N TRP A 123 23.53 14.29 -3.70
CA TRP A 123 22.41 14.21 -2.77
C TRP A 123 22.50 12.97 -1.89
N LEU A 124 22.87 11.82 -2.46
CA LEU A 124 23.03 10.60 -1.68
C LEU A 124 24.21 10.71 -0.71
N ASP A 125 25.34 11.29 -1.15
CA ASP A 125 26.51 11.55 -0.29
C ASP A 125 26.12 12.47 0.88
N LEU A 126 25.31 13.51 0.63
CA LEU A 126 24.80 14.41 1.67
C LEU A 126 23.91 13.65 2.66
N PHE A 127 23.00 12.81 2.18
CA PHE A 127 22.12 12.03 3.06
C PHE A 127 22.93 11.05 3.92
N ASP A 128 23.94 10.40 3.35
CA ASP A 128 24.82 9.50 4.09
C ASP A 128 25.65 10.22 5.15
N ALA A 129 26.03 11.48 4.88
CA ALA A 129 26.80 12.30 5.82
C ALA A 129 25.97 12.85 6.97
N HIS A 130 24.73 13.31 6.73
CA HIS A 130 23.94 14.06 7.70
C HIS A 130 22.80 13.23 8.34
N TYR A 131 22.22 12.27 7.62
CA TYR A 131 21.16 11.40 8.14
C TYR A 131 21.12 10.03 7.41
N PRO A 132 22.05 9.12 7.73
CA PRO A 132 22.22 7.84 7.01
C PRO A 132 20.97 6.95 6.97
N SER A 133 20.10 7.05 8.00
CA SER A 133 18.85 6.29 8.11
C SER A 133 17.66 6.94 7.37
N LEU A 134 17.91 7.96 6.53
CA LEU A 134 16.87 8.61 5.75
C LEU A 134 16.17 7.62 4.80
N HIS A 135 14.85 7.49 4.93
CA HIS A 135 14.02 6.70 4.03
C HIS A 135 13.66 7.51 2.78
N ILE A 136 14.00 6.99 1.61
CA ILE A 136 13.74 7.67 0.33
C ILE A 136 12.50 7.09 -0.33
N GLY A 137 11.55 7.96 -0.68
CA GLY A 137 10.40 7.67 -1.51
C GLY A 137 10.56 8.34 -2.88
N ILE A 138 10.29 7.59 -3.95
CA ILE A 138 10.27 8.08 -5.32
C ILE A 138 8.84 8.05 -5.85
N SER A 139 8.42 9.12 -6.51
CA SER A 139 7.11 9.18 -7.15
C SER A 139 7.15 8.61 -8.57
N MET A 140 6.43 7.50 -8.81
CA MET A 140 6.41 6.80 -10.10
C MET A 140 5.05 6.13 -10.32
N ASP A 141 4.41 6.39 -11.46
CA ASP A 141 3.07 5.86 -11.76
C ASP A 141 3.11 4.65 -12.73
N GLY A 142 4.08 3.76 -12.53
CA GLY A 142 4.31 2.60 -13.38
C GLY A 142 5.32 2.88 -14.49
N ASP A 143 5.09 2.34 -15.69
CA ASP A 143 5.94 2.54 -16.87
C ASP A 143 5.78 3.95 -17.49
N GLU A 144 6.39 4.18 -18.63
CA GLU A 144 6.36 5.47 -19.34
C GLU A 144 4.92 5.93 -19.61
N GLN A 145 4.03 5.03 -20.05
CA GLN A 145 2.63 5.34 -20.28
C GLN A 145 1.91 5.71 -18.98
N GLY A 146 2.15 4.98 -17.91
CA GLY A 146 1.58 5.28 -16.57
C GLY A 146 1.99 6.66 -16.07
N ASN A 147 3.23 7.06 -16.36
CA ASN A 147 3.78 8.36 -15.95
C ASN A 147 3.38 9.54 -16.88
N SER A 148 2.51 9.35 -17.87
CA SER A 148 2.14 10.39 -18.85
C SER A 148 1.57 11.69 -18.25
N TRP A 149 1.05 11.64 -17.02
CA TRP A 149 0.57 12.83 -16.29
C TRP A 149 1.64 13.54 -15.48
N ARG A 150 2.86 12.93 -15.37
CA ARG A 150 4.02 13.55 -14.73
C ARG A 150 4.89 14.23 -15.76
N VAL A 151 4.74 15.53 -15.86
CA VAL A 151 5.42 16.33 -16.88
C VAL A 151 6.18 17.50 -16.28
N GLY A 152 7.19 17.97 -17.01
CA GLY A 152 7.85 19.24 -16.73
C GLY A 152 6.96 20.44 -17.07
N TYR A 153 7.41 21.64 -16.73
CA TYR A 153 6.71 22.89 -17.13
C TYR A 153 6.64 23.10 -18.63
N ASP A 154 7.53 22.48 -19.36
CA ASP A 154 7.57 22.40 -20.84
C ASP A 154 6.63 21.35 -21.44
N ALA A 155 5.91 20.62 -20.58
CA ALA A 155 5.04 19.50 -20.92
C ALA A 155 5.77 18.24 -21.39
N GLN A 156 7.10 18.15 -21.21
CA GLN A 156 7.84 16.94 -21.53
C GLN A 156 7.71 15.89 -20.41
N PRO A 157 7.67 14.59 -20.75
CA PRO A 157 7.67 13.52 -19.77
C PRO A 157 8.92 13.53 -18.89
N ILE A 158 8.77 13.23 -17.59
CA ILE A 158 9.90 13.13 -16.66
C ILE A 158 10.31 11.69 -16.37
N TYR A 159 9.66 10.71 -16.97
CA TYR A 159 9.91 9.29 -16.73
C TYR A 159 11.40 8.88 -16.83
N PRO A 160 12.20 9.34 -17.81
CA PRO A 160 13.63 9.00 -17.87
C PRO A 160 14.41 9.44 -16.62
N HIS A 161 14.05 10.56 -16.01
CA HIS A 161 14.69 11.04 -14.78
C HIS A 161 14.37 10.13 -13.59
N ILE A 162 13.13 9.63 -13.51
CA ILE A 162 12.72 8.69 -12.47
C ILE A 162 13.53 7.39 -12.58
N VAL A 163 13.66 6.85 -13.79
CA VAL A 163 14.46 5.64 -14.05
C VAL A 163 15.92 5.84 -13.66
N ASN A 164 16.51 6.98 -14.02
CA ASN A 164 17.89 7.31 -13.63
C ASN A 164 18.06 7.38 -12.10
N ALA A 165 17.11 7.98 -11.38
CA ALA A 165 17.13 8.02 -9.92
C ALA A 165 17.06 6.63 -9.30
N LEU A 166 16.21 5.73 -9.82
CA LEU A 166 16.10 4.35 -9.33
C LEU A 166 17.36 3.52 -9.62
N ASN A 167 17.99 3.70 -10.79
CA ASN A 167 19.25 3.06 -11.12
C ASN A 167 20.38 3.55 -10.20
N LEU A 168 20.47 4.86 -9.98
CA LEU A 168 21.46 5.44 -9.06
C LEU A 168 21.30 4.90 -7.64
N LEU A 169 20.06 4.78 -7.13
CA LEU A 169 19.79 4.17 -5.83
C LEU A 169 20.27 2.70 -5.79
N ALA A 170 20.04 1.93 -6.86
CA ALA A 170 20.48 0.55 -6.96
C ALA A 170 22.03 0.46 -7.00
N GLU A 171 22.71 1.31 -7.76
CA GLU A 171 24.19 1.39 -7.83
C GLU A 171 24.80 1.73 -6.48
N ARG A 172 24.13 2.54 -5.67
CA ARG A 172 24.56 2.93 -4.31
C ARG A 172 24.06 1.97 -3.23
N GLU A 173 23.46 0.83 -3.60
CA GLU A 173 22.86 -0.16 -2.68
C GLU A 173 21.84 0.45 -1.71
N ARG A 174 21.26 1.60 -2.07
CA ARG A 174 20.19 2.26 -1.32
C ARG A 174 18.84 1.72 -1.75
N THR A 175 17.94 1.62 -0.80
CA THR A 175 16.56 1.17 -1.06
C THR A 175 15.57 2.32 -1.02
N CYS A 176 14.43 2.16 -1.72
CA CYS A 176 13.39 3.18 -1.73
C CYS A 176 11.98 2.58 -1.67
N GLY A 177 11.03 3.43 -1.28
CA GLY A 177 9.61 3.22 -1.53
C GLY A 177 9.17 3.90 -2.83
N ILE A 178 8.12 3.38 -3.44
CA ILE A 178 7.44 4.02 -4.57
C ILE A 178 6.07 4.51 -4.13
N VAL A 179 5.72 5.73 -4.52
CA VAL A 179 4.34 6.24 -4.46
C VAL A 179 3.80 6.32 -5.88
N THR A 180 2.74 5.57 -6.14
CA THR A 180 2.04 5.51 -7.44
C THR A 180 0.65 6.12 -7.31
N VAL A 181 0.34 7.11 -8.12
CA VAL A 181 -1.01 7.65 -8.24
C VAL A 181 -1.74 6.89 -9.34
N VAL A 182 -2.80 6.20 -8.95
CA VAL A 182 -3.64 5.43 -9.88
C VAL A 182 -4.53 6.39 -10.67
N THR A 183 -4.21 6.56 -11.93
CA THR A 183 -4.91 7.40 -12.91
C THR A 183 -5.49 6.52 -14.03
N PRO A 184 -6.31 7.04 -14.94
CA PRO A 184 -6.77 6.28 -16.11
C PRO A 184 -5.65 5.68 -16.97
N ALA A 185 -4.45 6.25 -16.96
CA ALA A 185 -3.30 5.74 -17.73
C ALA A 185 -2.83 4.33 -17.30
N VAL A 186 -3.15 3.93 -16.06
CA VAL A 186 -2.77 2.63 -15.52
C VAL A 186 -3.95 1.67 -15.31
N LEU A 187 -5.19 2.11 -15.49
CA LEU A 187 -6.36 1.22 -15.34
C LEU A 187 -6.31 0.05 -16.32
N GLY A 188 -6.66 -1.14 -15.84
CA GLY A 188 -6.59 -2.38 -16.60
C GLY A 188 -5.17 -2.92 -16.80
N ARG A 189 -4.13 -2.24 -16.27
CA ARG A 189 -2.71 -2.58 -16.45
C ARG A 189 -2.00 -2.82 -15.11
N ALA A 190 -2.73 -3.23 -14.08
CA ALA A 190 -2.17 -3.40 -12.73
C ALA A 190 -1.00 -4.39 -12.69
N ARG A 191 -1.09 -5.47 -13.48
CA ARG A 191 -0.02 -6.49 -13.58
C ARG A 191 1.27 -5.91 -14.15
N GLU A 192 1.15 -5.21 -15.27
CA GLU A 192 2.28 -4.58 -15.95
C GLU A 192 2.94 -3.50 -15.08
N VAL A 193 2.12 -2.71 -14.37
CA VAL A 193 2.61 -1.69 -13.44
C VAL A 193 3.40 -2.32 -12.29
N ILE A 194 2.84 -3.38 -11.68
CA ILE A 194 3.51 -4.08 -10.58
C ILE A 194 4.81 -4.74 -11.05
N ASP A 195 4.79 -5.44 -12.19
CA ASP A 195 5.97 -6.10 -12.75
C ASP A 195 7.05 -5.10 -13.12
N HIS A 196 6.66 -3.97 -13.71
CA HIS A 196 7.59 -2.90 -14.07
C HIS A 196 8.29 -2.31 -12.84
N ILE A 197 7.52 -1.96 -11.80
CA ILE A 197 8.09 -1.42 -10.55
C ILE A 197 8.95 -2.47 -9.84
N ALA A 198 8.53 -3.73 -9.84
CA ALA A 198 9.27 -4.82 -9.22
C ALA A 198 10.59 -5.14 -9.95
N ALA A 199 10.77 -4.74 -11.20
CA ALA A 199 12.02 -4.91 -11.92
C ALA A 199 13.17 -4.06 -11.33
N PHE A 200 12.86 -2.96 -10.63
CA PHE A 200 13.88 -2.13 -10.00
C PHE A 200 14.32 -2.73 -8.66
N SER A 201 15.59 -3.13 -8.59
CA SER A 201 16.15 -3.81 -7.41
C SER A 201 16.18 -2.95 -6.15
N ALA A 202 16.18 -1.62 -6.27
CA ALA A 202 16.13 -0.68 -5.15
C ALA A 202 14.78 -0.66 -4.42
N VAL A 203 13.68 -1.06 -5.08
CA VAL A 203 12.32 -0.91 -4.54
C VAL A 203 12.02 -1.94 -3.45
N ARG A 204 11.51 -1.46 -2.31
CA ARG A 204 11.11 -2.26 -1.14
C ARG A 204 9.67 -2.02 -0.70
N ALA A 205 9.07 -0.92 -1.11
CA ALA A 205 7.69 -0.60 -0.79
C ALA A 205 7.00 0.05 -1.99
N LEU A 206 5.71 -0.19 -2.12
CA LEU A 206 4.85 0.43 -3.12
C LEU A 206 3.55 0.87 -2.45
N HIS A 207 3.25 2.14 -2.55
CA HIS A 207 2.03 2.72 -2.03
C HIS A 207 1.15 3.22 -3.18
N LEU A 208 -0.02 2.63 -3.33
CA LEU A 208 -1.00 2.99 -4.37
C LEU A 208 -1.95 4.05 -3.82
N LEU A 209 -1.96 5.22 -4.42
CA LEU A 209 -2.84 6.33 -4.09
C LEU A 209 -3.86 6.57 -5.20
N PRO A 210 -5.14 6.86 -4.86
CA PRO A 210 -6.15 7.13 -5.87
C PRO A 210 -6.16 8.57 -6.37
N ALA A 211 -6.38 8.77 -7.66
CA ALA A 211 -6.70 10.06 -8.24
C ALA A 211 -8.22 10.32 -8.23
N PHE A 212 -8.85 10.38 -7.04
CA PHE A 212 -10.30 10.57 -6.93
C PHE A 212 -10.77 12.00 -7.17
N ASP A 213 -9.85 12.96 -7.15
CA ASP A 213 -10.23 14.33 -7.03
C ASP A 213 -10.76 14.92 -8.33
N THR A 214 -12.03 15.22 -8.31
CA THR A 214 -12.75 15.90 -9.38
C THR A 214 -12.82 17.42 -9.19
N SER A 215 -12.56 17.92 -7.98
CA SER A 215 -12.74 19.35 -7.61
C SER A 215 -11.54 20.24 -7.94
N VAL A 216 -10.62 19.76 -8.68
CA VAL A 216 -9.23 20.07 -8.57
C VAL A 216 -8.68 21.02 -9.62
N THR A 217 -9.52 21.59 -10.41
CA THR A 217 -9.10 22.57 -11.36
C THR A 217 -8.72 23.88 -10.67
N ARG A 218 -7.45 24.25 -10.72
CA ARG A 218 -7.10 25.67 -10.56
C ARG A 218 -7.86 26.43 -11.62
N PRO A 219 -8.71 27.40 -11.25
CA PRO A 219 -9.15 28.36 -12.25
C PRO A 219 -7.89 28.95 -12.86
N LEU A 220 -7.73 28.84 -14.15
CA LEU A 220 -6.71 29.57 -14.88
C LEU A 220 -7.00 31.05 -14.63
N LYS A 221 -6.35 31.64 -13.61
CA LYS A 221 -6.40 33.09 -13.47
C LYS A 221 -5.79 33.62 -14.76
N ALA A 222 -6.61 34.31 -15.52
CA ALA A 222 -6.19 35.11 -16.68
C ALA A 222 -5.31 36.28 -16.15
N THR A 223 -4.15 35.94 -15.62
CA THR A 223 -3.09 36.91 -15.34
C THR A 223 -2.22 36.91 -16.57
N GLY A 224 -2.01 38.02 -17.21
CA GLY A 224 -1.28 38.22 -18.48
C GLY A 224 0.17 37.70 -18.54
N ARG A 225 0.53 36.76 -17.69
CA ARG A 225 1.74 35.95 -17.75
C ARG A 225 1.50 34.75 -18.70
N ARG A 226 2.42 34.51 -19.61
CA ARG A 226 2.43 33.36 -20.51
C ARG A 226 2.17 32.07 -19.70
N THR A 227 1.09 31.37 -19.99
CA THR A 227 0.76 30.09 -19.39
C THR A 227 1.80 29.05 -19.85
N SER A 228 2.37 28.27 -18.92
CA SER A 228 3.30 27.19 -19.28
C SER A 228 2.62 26.16 -20.21
N PRO A 229 3.38 25.43 -21.04
CA PRO A 229 2.82 24.35 -21.87
C PRO A 229 2.05 23.30 -21.04
N SER A 230 2.57 22.88 -19.91
CA SER A 230 1.91 21.95 -18.98
C SER A 230 0.55 22.45 -18.51
N ARG A 231 0.41 23.72 -18.17
CA ARG A 231 -0.89 24.30 -17.76
C ARG A 231 -1.91 24.34 -18.91
N ARG A 232 -1.45 24.47 -20.14
CA ARG A 232 -2.33 24.35 -21.31
C ARG A 232 -2.84 22.92 -21.46
N LEU A 233 -1.96 21.90 -21.29
CA LEU A 233 -2.38 20.49 -21.27
C LEU A 233 -3.38 20.21 -20.15
N GLN A 234 -3.11 20.73 -18.94
CA GLN A 234 -4.03 20.56 -17.82
C GLN A 234 -5.42 21.14 -18.12
N ALA A 235 -5.47 22.34 -18.72
CA ALA A 235 -6.73 22.97 -19.11
C ALA A 235 -7.49 22.16 -20.16
N GLN A 236 -6.77 21.55 -21.12
CA GLN A 236 -7.37 20.68 -22.15
C GLN A 236 -7.87 19.34 -21.58
N ALA A 237 -7.20 18.85 -20.52
CA ALA A 237 -7.57 17.60 -19.86
C ALA A 237 -8.78 17.74 -18.90
N VAL A 238 -9.30 18.95 -18.71
CA VAL A 238 -10.49 19.21 -17.90
C VAL A 238 -11.69 19.33 -18.83
N GLY A 239 -12.46 18.23 -18.93
CA GLY A 239 -13.70 18.18 -19.69
C GLY A 239 -14.92 18.60 -18.85
N THR A 240 -16.10 18.57 -19.46
CA THR A 240 -17.39 18.78 -18.79
C THR A 240 -17.68 17.73 -17.70
N ASP A 241 -17.13 16.52 -17.87
CA ASP A 241 -17.33 15.37 -16.99
C ASP A 241 -16.25 15.25 -15.89
N GLY A 242 -15.40 16.27 -15.78
CA GLY A 242 -14.31 16.31 -14.82
C GLY A 242 -12.92 16.11 -15.44
N PRO A 243 -11.88 16.06 -14.62
CA PRO A 243 -10.51 15.92 -15.10
C PRO A 243 -10.23 14.52 -15.67
N ALA A 244 -9.56 14.48 -16.81
CA ALA A 244 -9.23 13.22 -17.49
C ALA A 244 -8.26 12.31 -16.70
N TRP A 245 -7.63 12.81 -15.64
CA TRP A 245 -6.79 12.01 -14.72
C TRP A 245 -7.56 11.39 -13.56
N ALA A 246 -8.83 11.73 -13.34
CA ALA A 246 -9.61 11.22 -12.22
C ALA A 246 -10.15 9.81 -12.50
N ILE A 247 -10.24 9.01 -11.43
CA ILE A 247 -10.81 7.68 -11.42
C ILE A 247 -11.94 7.57 -10.39
N THR A 248 -12.80 6.58 -10.56
CA THR A 248 -13.83 6.27 -9.58
C THR A 248 -13.28 5.42 -8.43
N PRO A 249 -13.94 5.44 -7.24
CA PRO A 249 -13.58 4.54 -6.15
C PRO A 249 -13.64 3.05 -6.53
N ALA A 250 -14.59 2.65 -7.38
CA ALA A 250 -14.70 1.29 -7.87
C ALA A 250 -13.49 0.87 -8.71
N GLN A 251 -13.08 1.72 -9.66
CA GLN A 251 -11.89 1.48 -10.49
C GLN A 251 -10.61 1.36 -9.65
N TYR A 252 -10.51 2.19 -8.60
CA TYR A 252 -9.37 2.08 -7.70
C TYR A 252 -9.34 0.75 -6.94
N ALA A 253 -10.49 0.29 -6.41
CA ALA A 253 -10.57 -0.98 -5.73
C ALA A 253 -10.19 -2.16 -6.65
N GLU A 254 -10.68 -2.15 -7.88
CA GLU A 254 -10.32 -3.16 -8.90
C GLU A 254 -8.82 -3.15 -9.18
N PHE A 255 -8.25 -1.98 -9.43
CA PHE A 255 -6.81 -1.86 -9.67
C PHE A 255 -5.97 -2.40 -8.50
N VAL A 256 -6.32 -2.05 -7.26
CA VAL A 256 -5.60 -2.52 -6.07
C VAL A 256 -5.71 -4.04 -5.90
N LEU A 257 -6.88 -4.62 -6.18
CA LEU A 257 -7.08 -6.07 -6.09
C LEU A 257 -6.30 -6.82 -7.18
N ASP A 258 -6.29 -6.32 -8.42
CA ASP A 258 -5.48 -6.90 -9.52
C ASP A 258 -3.98 -6.78 -9.23
N ALA A 259 -3.55 -5.64 -8.67
CA ALA A 259 -2.17 -5.42 -8.23
C ALA A 259 -1.79 -6.39 -7.10
N ALA A 260 -2.66 -6.57 -6.10
CA ALA A 260 -2.45 -7.49 -5.00
C ALA A 260 -2.41 -8.96 -5.47
N ALA A 261 -3.31 -9.34 -6.38
CA ALA A 261 -3.31 -10.67 -6.98
C ALA A 261 -1.98 -10.96 -7.70
N ARG A 262 -1.47 -9.99 -8.50
CA ARG A 262 -0.16 -10.13 -9.15
C ARG A 262 0.98 -10.17 -8.16
N TRP A 263 0.96 -9.31 -7.14
CA TRP A 263 1.97 -9.23 -6.10
C TRP A 263 2.09 -10.56 -5.32
N ILE A 264 0.95 -11.20 -4.99
CA ILE A 264 0.90 -12.53 -4.36
C ILE A 264 1.42 -13.59 -5.34
N ALA A 265 0.85 -13.64 -6.55
CA ALA A 265 1.14 -14.68 -7.53
C ALA A 265 2.60 -14.69 -8.01
N ALA A 266 3.26 -13.53 -8.03
CA ALA A 266 4.67 -13.40 -8.41
C ALA A 266 5.64 -13.50 -7.22
N GLY A 267 5.14 -13.72 -6.00
CA GLY A 267 5.99 -13.77 -4.80
C GLY A 267 6.66 -12.43 -4.46
N TYR A 268 6.18 -11.32 -5.00
CA TYR A 268 6.81 -10.02 -4.74
C TYR A 268 6.70 -9.58 -3.28
N PHE A 269 5.77 -10.15 -2.51
CA PHE A 269 5.62 -9.90 -1.08
C PHE A 269 6.87 -10.29 -0.26
N HIS A 270 7.72 -11.15 -0.76
CA HIS A 270 9.01 -11.45 -0.11
C HIS A 270 9.99 -10.25 -0.13
N ARG A 271 9.77 -9.28 -1.00
CA ARG A 271 10.66 -8.14 -1.19
C ARG A 271 9.99 -6.78 -1.09
N ILE A 272 8.77 -6.66 -1.57
CA ILE A 272 8.07 -5.38 -1.74
C ILE A 272 6.81 -5.37 -0.87
N LYS A 273 6.73 -4.43 0.05
CA LYS A 273 5.50 -4.13 0.77
C LYS A 273 4.54 -3.38 -0.16
N LEU A 274 3.32 -3.89 -0.33
CA LEU A 274 2.28 -3.25 -1.14
C LEU A 274 1.16 -2.68 -0.25
N ASP A 275 1.05 -1.36 -0.14
CA ASP A 275 -0.08 -0.71 0.53
C ASP A 275 -1.07 -0.14 -0.52
N PRO A 276 -2.38 -0.25 -0.29
CA PRO A 276 -3.07 -0.61 0.96
C PRO A 276 -3.31 -2.11 1.19
N ALA A 277 -2.78 -3.01 0.35
CA ALA A 277 -3.01 -4.46 0.49
C ALA A 277 -2.50 -4.97 1.85
N VAL A 278 -1.25 -4.68 2.22
CA VAL A 278 -0.67 -5.10 3.50
C VAL A 278 -1.44 -4.55 4.69
N ALA A 279 -1.85 -3.28 4.63
CA ALA A 279 -2.67 -2.69 5.70
C ALA A 279 -4.03 -3.42 5.84
N THR A 280 -4.66 -3.80 4.72
CA THR A 280 -5.91 -4.58 4.72
C THR A 280 -5.69 -5.97 5.31
N ILE A 281 -4.62 -6.67 4.92
CA ILE A 281 -4.26 -7.99 5.44
C ILE A 281 -4.04 -7.93 6.96
N ARG A 282 -3.25 -6.97 7.43
CA ARG A 282 -3.03 -6.78 8.88
C ARG A 282 -4.34 -6.61 9.64
N ARG A 283 -5.24 -5.78 9.13
CA ARG A 283 -6.55 -5.55 9.75
C ARG A 283 -7.47 -6.78 9.71
N LEU A 284 -7.46 -7.54 8.63
CA LEU A 284 -8.17 -8.83 8.55
C LEU A 284 -7.67 -9.83 9.59
N LYS A 285 -6.38 -9.77 9.95
CA LYS A 285 -5.77 -10.58 11.01
C LYS A 285 -5.90 -9.99 12.42
N GLY A 286 -6.59 -8.87 12.58
CA GLY A 286 -6.74 -8.18 13.87
C GLY A 286 -5.49 -7.42 14.31
N LEU A 287 -4.48 -7.27 13.46
CA LEU A 287 -3.24 -6.54 13.74
C LEU A 287 -3.40 -5.03 13.53
N GLY A 288 -2.61 -4.25 14.25
CA GLY A 288 -2.48 -2.81 14.04
C GLY A 288 -1.80 -2.47 12.70
N THR A 289 -1.99 -1.24 12.23
CA THR A 289 -1.28 -0.71 11.06
C THR A 289 -1.03 0.78 11.22
N ALA A 290 0.14 1.23 10.76
CA ALA A 290 0.47 2.65 10.69
C ALA A 290 -0.25 3.39 9.55
N HIS A 291 -0.87 2.68 8.61
CA HIS A 291 -1.58 3.31 7.51
C HIS A 291 -2.83 4.05 8.00
N CYS A 292 -2.82 5.37 7.90
CA CYS A 292 -3.81 6.26 8.54
C CYS A 292 -5.27 5.97 8.14
N HIS A 293 -5.54 5.46 6.94
CA HIS A 293 -6.89 5.08 6.51
C HIS A 293 -7.51 3.96 7.35
N PHE A 294 -6.67 3.11 7.96
CA PHE A 294 -7.08 1.97 8.78
C PHE A 294 -6.88 2.19 10.27
N ALA A 295 -6.16 3.25 10.64
CA ALA A 295 -5.88 3.57 12.03
C ALA A 295 -7.11 4.12 12.78
N ALA A 296 -7.13 3.96 14.09
CA ALA A 296 -8.20 4.48 14.95
C ALA A 296 -8.06 5.99 15.25
N HIS A 297 -6.86 6.55 15.08
CA HIS A 297 -6.59 7.97 15.43
C HIS A 297 -6.82 8.92 14.25
N LYS A 298 -8.00 8.93 13.71
CA LYS A 298 -8.34 9.69 12.50
C LYS A 298 -7.93 11.16 12.58
N CYS A 299 -6.91 11.55 11.79
CA CYS A 299 -6.41 12.92 11.64
C CYS A 299 -5.90 13.59 12.93
N SER A 300 -5.83 12.88 14.05
CA SER A 300 -5.30 13.42 15.30
C SER A 300 -3.77 13.30 15.42
N HIS A 301 -3.15 12.42 14.62
CA HIS A 301 -1.71 12.13 14.63
C HIS A 301 -0.96 12.55 13.37
N VAL A 302 -1.60 13.22 12.44
CA VAL A 302 -0.97 13.66 11.19
C VAL A 302 -1.11 15.16 11.05
N PHE A 303 0.00 15.83 10.95
CA PHE A 303 0.08 17.29 10.87
C PHE A 303 0.88 17.74 9.65
N THR A 304 0.69 18.99 9.27
CA THR A 304 1.44 19.61 8.18
C THR A 304 1.95 20.96 8.63
N ALA A 305 3.24 21.19 8.47
CA ALA A 305 3.88 22.48 8.72
C ALA A 305 4.34 23.11 7.40
N TYR A 306 3.98 24.37 7.19
CA TYR A 306 4.39 25.17 6.04
C TYR A 306 5.48 26.17 6.43
N PRO A 307 6.33 26.56 5.46
CA PRO A 307 7.46 27.45 5.73
C PRO A 307 7.05 28.88 6.12
N ASP A 308 5.81 29.27 5.89
CA ASP A 308 5.23 30.55 6.32
C ASP A 308 4.64 30.48 7.75
N GLY A 309 4.90 29.40 8.48
CA GLY A 309 4.46 29.20 9.85
C GLY A 309 3.02 28.67 10.00
N ARG A 310 2.30 28.43 8.90
CA ARG A 310 1.00 27.74 8.99
C ARG A 310 1.21 26.32 9.47
N PHE A 311 0.40 25.91 10.45
CA PHE A 311 0.39 24.55 11.00
C PHE A 311 -1.05 24.03 11.04
N GLY A 312 -1.26 22.84 10.55
CA GLY A 312 -2.58 22.26 10.42
C GLY A 312 -2.59 20.75 10.46
N SER A 313 -3.77 20.20 10.23
CA SER A 313 -3.96 18.76 10.07
C SER A 313 -3.35 18.26 8.74
N CYS A 314 -3.63 17.00 8.42
CA CYS A 314 -3.17 16.31 7.21
C CYS A 314 -3.31 17.20 5.95
N ASP A 315 -2.31 17.15 5.08
CA ASP A 315 -2.25 17.92 3.84
C ASP A 315 -3.25 17.46 2.77
N GLU A 316 -3.82 16.28 2.90
CA GLU A 316 -4.93 15.80 2.07
C GLU A 316 -6.24 16.58 2.33
N LEU A 317 -6.38 17.21 3.50
CA LEU A 317 -7.51 18.06 3.81
C LEU A 317 -7.42 19.39 3.05
N PRO A 318 -8.55 20.00 2.65
CA PRO A 318 -8.52 21.29 1.95
C PRO A 318 -7.97 22.41 2.82
N TRP A 319 -7.08 23.19 2.24
CA TRP A 319 -6.49 24.38 2.85
C TRP A 319 -7.12 25.65 2.25
N PRO A 320 -7.42 26.69 3.04
CA PRO A 320 -6.95 26.92 4.44
C PRO A 320 -7.84 26.29 5.53
N GLN A 321 -8.89 25.57 5.19
CA GLN A 321 -9.87 25.04 6.17
C GLN A 321 -9.23 24.05 7.17
N ALA A 322 -8.19 23.32 6.75
CA ALA A 322 -7.44 22.40 7.59
C ALA A 322 -6.45 23.08 8.55
N LEU A 323 -6.26 24.39 8.44
CA LEU A 323 -5.40 25.15 9.34
C LEU A 323 -5.91 25.06 10.78
N LEU A 324 -5.02 24.71 11.70
CA LEU A 324 -5.30 24.67 13.13
C LEU A 324 -4.88 25.98 13.80
N MET A 325 -3.60 26.35 13.66
CA MET A 325 -3.03 27.56 14.23
C MET A 325 -1.69 27.91 13.59
N PRO A 326 -1.12 29.10 13.82
CA PRO A 326 0.27 29.36 13.51
C PRO A 326 1.20 28.51 14.41
N LEU A 327 2.23 27.90 13.81
CA LEU A 327 3.20 27.06 14.53
C LEU A 327 3.84 27.80 15.72
N ALA A 328 4.13 29.08 15.54
CA ALA A 328 4.74 29.91 16.59
C ALA A 328 3.86 30.13 17.83
N THR A 329 2.54 29.91 17.73
CA THR A 329 1.60 30.15 18.83
C THR A 329 1.24 28.88 19.60
N ALA A 330 1.48 27.70 19.04
CA ALA A 330 1.24 26.42 19.71
C ALA A 330 2.22 26.26 20.89
N ARG A 331 1.73 25.98 22.07
CA ARG A 331 2.53 25.80 23.29
C ARG A 331 2.74 24.33 23.64
N GLY A 332 1.84 23.46 23.18
CA GLY A 332 1.88 22.03 23.43
C GLY A 332 0.71 21.29 22.79
N GLU A 333 0.63 19.98 23.02
CA GLU A 333 -0.40 19.10 22.45
C GLU A 333 -1.83 19.53 22.80
N ALA A 334 -2.04 20.08 24.01
CA ALA A 334 -3.37 20.54 24.43
C ALA A 334 -3.92 21.67 23.53
N ASP A 335 -3.05 22.61 23.11
CA ASP A 335 -3.47 23.68 22.19
C ASP A 335 -3.86 23.08 20.82
N ILE A 336 -3.12 22.08 20.35
CA ILE A 336 -3.41 21.37 19.09
C ILE A 336 -4.72 20.61 19.17
N THR A 337 -4.93 19.85 20.25
CA THR A 337 -6.17 19.11 20.51
C THR A 337 -7.37 20.04 20.56
N ALA A 338 -7.27 21.16 21.28
CA ALA A 338 -8.32 22.17 21.33
C ALA A 338 -8.65 22.73 19.92
N ALA A 339 -7.62 23.00 19.13
CA ALA A 339 -7.82 23.47 17.75
C ALA A 339 -8.45 22.41 16.84
N GLN A 340 -8.08 21.13 17.00
CA GLN A 340 -8.70 20.02 16.28
C GLN A 340 -10.17 19.84 16.65
N HIS A 341 -10.52 19.99 17.92
CA HIS A 341 -11.91 19.91 18.39
C HIS A 341 -12.79 21.00 17.81
N THR A 342 -12.26 22.22 17.75
CA THR A 342 -13.00 23.40 17.28
C THR A 342 -12.98 23.58 15.77
N ASN A 343 -12.14 22.85 15.04
CA ASN A 343 -12.04 22.97 13.58
C ASN A 343 -13.31 22.42 12.89
N PRO A 344 -14.06 23.26 12.13
CA PRO A 344 -15.33 22.85 11.54
C PRO A 344 -15.20 21.74 10.50
N LEU A 345 -14.07 21.70 9.75
CA LEU A 345 -13.81 20.69 8.74
C LEU A 345 -13.62 19.31 9.39
N LEU A 346 -12.82 19.24 10.46
CA LEU A 346 -12.61 18.01 11.20
C LEU A 346 -13.88 17.54 11.91
N ALA A 347 -14.68 18.47 12.43
CA ALA A 347 -15.99 18.17 13.00
C ALA A 347 -16.94 17.56 11.96
N ALA A 348 -17.02 18.14 10.76
CA ALA A 348 -17.81 17.60 9.66
C ALA A 348 -17.31 16.21 9.21
N GLY A 349 -16.00 16.01 9.13
CA GLY A 349 -15.39 14.72 8.85
C GLY A 349 -15.73 13.65 9.90
N ARG A 350 -15.70 13.98 11.18
CA ARG A 350 -16.12 13.09 12.26
C ARG A 350 -17.60 12.73 12.17
N GLN A 351 -18.45 13.68 11.80
CA GLN A 351 -19.87 13.45 11.61
C GLN A 351 -20.15 12.39 10.53
N LEU A 352 -19.41 12.39 9.43
CA LEU A 352 -19.52 11.36 8.39
C LEU A 352 -19.18 9.95 8.89
N MET A 353 -18.40 9.84 9.97
CA MET A 353 -18.00 8.55 10.54
C MET A 353 -19.04 7.94 11.49
N THR A 354 -20.11 8.67 11.84
CA THR A 354 -21.16 8.13 12.73
C THR A 354 -21.83 6.87 12.17
N LYS A 355 -21.97 6.78 10.83
CA LYS A 355 -22.49 5.58 10.17
C LYS A 355 -21.61 4.34 10.32
N CYS A 356 -20.33 4.51 10.72
CA CYS A 356 -19.45 3.38 10.96
C CYS A 356 -19.86 2.55 12.18
N SER A 357 -20.69 3.09 13.09
CA SER A 357 -21.15 2.38 14.29
C SER A 357 -21.87 1.07 13.99
N SER A 358 -22.67 1.05 12.92
CA SER A 358 -23.43 -0.13 12.47
C SER A 358 -22.78 -0.85 11.28
N CYS A 359 -21.60 -0.41 10.82
CA CYS A 359 -20.96 -0.96 9.64
C CYS A 359 -20.27 -2.31 9.96
N PRO A 360 -20.55 -3.39 9.21
CA PRO A 360 -19.92 -4.69 9.44
C PRO A 360 -18.41 -4.70 9.16
N TYR A 361 -17.90 -3.77 8.36
CA TYR A 361 -16.48 -3.63 8.03
C TYR A 361 -15.70 -2.76 9.02
N ARG A 362 -16.33 -2.22 10.06
CA ARG A 362 -15.74 -1.22 10.95
C ARG A 362 -14.38 -1.64 11.51
N THR A 363 -14.27 -2.85 12.03
CA THR A 363 -13.05 -3.36 12.68
C THR A 363 -11.88 -3.49 11.72
N VAL A 364 -12.13 -3.77 10.46
CA VAL A 364 -11.10 -3.87 9.41
C VAL A 364 -10.86 -2.52 8.76
N CYS A 365 -11.92 -1.85 8.32
CA CYS A 365 -11.85 -0.60 7.56
C CYS A 365 -11.28 0.58 8.38
N GLY A 366 -11.56 0.65 9.68
CA GLY A 366 -11.16 1.76 10.55
C GLY A 366 -11.77 3.11 10.16
N GLY A 367 -12.80 3.15 9.31
CA GLY A 367 -13.48 4.39 8.88
C GLY A 367 -12.90 5.06 7.62
N GLY A 368 -11.75 4.64 7.11
CA GLY A 368 -11.16 5.19 5.90
C GLY A 368 -10.54 6.60 6.06
N CYS A 369 -10.31 7.29 4.95
CA CYS A 369 -9.75 8.65 4.92
C CYS A 369 -10.82 9.72 5.13
N THR A 370 -10.65 10.55 6.15
CA THR A 370 -11.58 11.65 6.45
C THR A 370 -11.61 12.69 5.33
N ALA A 371 -10.44 13.03 4.76
CA ALA A 371 -10.33 14.02 3.70
C ALA A 371 -11.08 13.58 2.44
N THR A 372 -10.88 12.33 2.01
CA THR A 372 -11.54 11.80 0.81
C THR A 372 -13.05 11.69 1.01
N ARG A 373 -13.50 11.19 2.17
CA ARG A 373 -14.93 11.10 2.50
C ARG A 373 -15.59 12.47 2.50
N TRP A 374 -14.95 13.44 3.13
CA TRP A 374 -15.46 14.82 3.17
C TRP A 374 -15.56 15.41 1.75
N ARG A 375 -14.52 15.28 0.93
CA ARG A 375 -14.54 15.79 -0.46
C ARG A 375 -15.64 15.14 -1.30
N MET A 376 -15.80 13.82 -1.21
CA MET A 376 -16.88 13.13 -1.92
C MET A 376 -18.26 13.60 -1.46
N HIS A 377 -18.44 13.72 -0.15
CA HIS A 377 -19.71 14.24 0.39
C HIS A 377 -20.01 15.66 -0.09
N GLN A 378 -19.00 16.53 -0.14
CA GLN A 378 -19.18 17.88 -0.68
C GLN A 378 -19.53 17.88 -2.17
N ALA A 379 -18.97 16.96 -2.94
CA ALA A 379 -19.18 16.90 -4.39
C ALA A 379 -20.53 16.26 -4.78
N THR A 380 -21.00 15.25 -4.03
CA THR A 380 -22.13 14.41 -4.43
C THR A 380 -23.27 14.34 -3.40
N GLY A 381 -23.12 14.95 -2.22
CA GLY A 381 -24.05 14.82 -1.09
C GLY A 381 -23.92 13.51 -0.32
N SER A 382 -23.05 12.57 -0.74
CA SER A 382 -22.80 11.29 -0.09
C SER A 382 -21.33 10.88 -0.18
N ASP A 383 -20.89 10.07 0.78
CA ASP A 383 -19.60 9.37 0.76
C ASP A 383 -19.75 7.85 0.62
N ASP A 384 -20.90 7.37 0.16
CA ASP A 384 -21.22 5.94 0.07
C ASP A 384 -20.31 5.22 -0.93
N ALA A 385 -20.02 5.82 -2.08
CA ALA A 385 -19.09 5.27 -3.06
C ALA A 385 -17.68 5.02 -2.47
N TYR A 386 -17.26 5.86 -1.51
CA TYR A 386 -16.02 5.61 -0.77
C TYR A 386 -16.15 4.40 0.16
N CYS A 387 -17.27 4.25 0.87
CA CYS A 387 -17.52 3.09 1.72
C CYS A 387 -17.59 1.80 0.92
N ASP A 388 -18.27 1.83 -0.23
CA ASP A 388 -18.42 0.67 -1.12
C ASP A 388 -17.08 0.16 -1.66
N HIS A 389 -16.18 1.06 -2.08
CA HIS A 389 -14.85 0.61 -2.54
C HIS A 389 -14.02 0.01 -1.40
N ARG A 390 -14.15 0.54 -0.17
CA ARG A 390 -13.49 -0.02 1.01
C ARG A 390 -13.98 -1.44 1.33
N ALA A 391 -15.30 -1.64 1.29
CA ALA A 391 -15.90 -2.97 1.46
C ALA A 391 -15.41 -3.92 0.38
N ARG A 392 -15.46 -3.51 -0.90
CA ARG A 392 -14.98 -4.30 -2.04
C ARG A 392 -13.50 -4.68 -1.89
N LEU A 393 -12.65 -3.75 -1.46
CA LEU A 393 -11.24 -4.01 -1.22
C LEU A 393 -11.03 -5.05 -0.10
N ILE A 394 -11.78 -4.94 1.00
CA ILE A 394 -11.68 -5.86 2.13
C ILE A 394 -12.15 -7.26 1.73
N ASP A 395 -13.31 -7.38 1.09
CA ASP A 395 -13.86 -8.67 0.63
C ASP A 395 -12.96 -9.32 -0.42
N GLY A 396 -12.47 -8.51 -1.38
CA GLY A 396 -11.56 -8.99 -2.42
C GLY A 396 -10.23 -9.48 -1.84
N MET A 397 -9.64 -8.77 -0.89
CA MET A 397 -8.42 -9.23 -0.20
C MET A 397 -8.66 -10.49 0.61
N ALA A 398 -9.78 -10.58 1.33
CA ALA A 398 -10.14 -11.81 2.04
C ALA A 398 -10.29 -12.99 1.08
N HIS A 399 -10.89 -12.76 -0.09
CA HIS A 399 -11.02 -13.78 -1.13
C HIS A 399 -9.66 -14.20 -1.70
N LEU A 400 -8.78 -13.27 -2.01
CA LEU A 400 -7.42 -13.56 -2.51
C LEU A 400 -6.60 -14.37 -1.51
N LEU A 401 -6.74 -14.09 -0.21
CA LEU A 401 -6.05 -14.82 0.85
C LEU A 401 -6.63 -16.23 1.06
N ALA A 402 -7.95 -16.38 0.93
CA ALA A 402 -8.62 -17.68 1.12
C ALA A 402 -8.43 -18.62 -0.07
N ALA A 403 -8.31 -18.07 -1.28
CA ALA A 403 -8.11 -18.82 -2.52
C ALA A 403 -7.22 -18.01 -3.45
N PRO A 404 -5.91 -17.91 -3.16
CA PRO A 404 -4.99 -17.10 -3.95
C PRO A 404 -5.04 -17.52 -5.40
N ASP A 405 -4.92 -16.51 -6.26
CA ASP A 405 -4.93 -16.70 -7.69
C ASP A 405 -3.66 -17.42 -8.12
N HIS A 406 -3.79 -18.65 -8.61
CA HIS A 406 -2.65 -19.42 -9.04
C HIS A 406 -2.19 -18.95 -10.41
N PRO A 407 -0.87 -18.64 -10.63
CA PRO A 407 -0.40 -18.00 -11.86
C PRO A 407 -0.74 -18.76 -13.13
N ALA A 408 -0.82 -20.07 -13.06
CA ALA A 408 -1.07 -20.90 -14.25
C ALA A 408 -2.52 -20.86 -14.75
N GLY A 409 -3.36 -20.01 -14.21
CA GLY A 409 -4.74 -19.92 -14.68
C GLY A 409 -5.50 -21.24 -14.67
N ALA A 410 -4.96 -22.22 -14.00
CA ALA A 410 -5.55 -23.54 -13.95
C ALA A 410 -6.81 -23.52 -13.08
N HIS A 411 -7.80 -22.87 -13.60
CA HIS A 411 -9.09 -22.65 -12.99
C HIS A 411 -9.67 -23.92 -12.37
N CYS A 412 -9.51 -25.06 -13.00
CA CYS A 412 -9.90 -26.33 -12.42
C CYS A 412 -8.98 -26.74 -11.26
N ARG A 413 -7.68 -26.51 -11.40
CA ARG A 413 -6.72 -26.80 -10.34
C ARG A 413 -6.88 -25.89 -9.15
N ARG A 414 -7.17 -24.59 -9.37
CA ARG A 414 -7.47 -23.66 -8.29
C ARG A 414 -8.68 -24.02 -7.47
N ALA A 415 -9.70 -24.55 -8.08
CA ALA A 415 -10.87 -25.02 -7.35
C ALA A 415 -10.51 -26.16 -6.40
N HIS A 416 -9.49 -26.94 -6.74
CA HIS A 416 -9.02 -28.06 -5.94
C HIS A 416 -7.76 -27.71 -5.12
N TRP A 417 -6.93 -26.82 -5.65
CA TRP A 417 -5.79 -26.30 -4.94
C TRP A 417 -6.27 -25.18 -4.02
N ARG A 418 -6.54 -25.54 -2.83
CA ARG A 418 -6.38 -24.58 -1.77
C ARG A 418 -4.91 -24.64 -1.43
N PRO A 419 -4.15 -23.59 -1.73
CA PRO A 419 -2.88 -23.46 -1.08
C PRO A 419 -3.23 -23.71 0.35
N THR A 420 -2.44 -24.43 1.00
CA THR A 420 -2.55 -24.54 2.41
C THR A 420 -2.72 -23.12 2.89
N VAL A 421 -3.99 -22.78 3.06
CA VAL A 421 -4.33 -21.55 3.79
C VAL A 421 -3.36 -21.33 4.95
N PRO A 422 -2.89 -22.38 5.67
CA PRO A 422 -1.81 -22.25 6.63
C PRO A 422 -0.50 -21.70 6.08
N ASN A 423 -0.02 -22.16 4.92
CA ASN A 423 1.31 -21.73 4.45
C ASN A 423 1.32 -20.33 3.89
N THR A 424 0.38 -19.98 3.02
CA THR A 424 0.24 -18.58 2.55
C THR A 424 0.05 -17.61 3.72
N MET A 425 -0.71 -18.02 4.73
CA MET A 425 -0.90 -17.19 5.92
C MET A 425 0.35 -17.12 6.80
N ALA A 426 1.10 -18.22 6.92
CA ALA A 426 2.38 -18.22 7.64
C ALA A 426 3.44 -17.40 6.91
N ASP A 427 3.50 -17.47 5.58
CA ASP A 427 4.41 -16.67 4.75
C ASP A 427 4.08 -15.19 4.87
N ILE A 428 2.79 -14.83 4.86
CA ILE A 428 2.35 -13.46 5.07
C ILE A 428 2.65 -13.00 6.51
N ASP A 429 2.50 -13.85 7.52
CA ASP A 429 2.86 -13.50 8.89
C ASP A 429 4.38 -13.27 9.04
N ALA A 430 5.19 -14.13 8.45
CA ALA A 430 6.64 -13.97 8.42
C ALA A 430 7.06 -12.70 7.66
N PHE A 431 6.39 -12.41 6.55
CA PHE A 431 6.57 -11.16 5.81
C PHE A 431 6.19 -9.93 6.64
N LEU A 432 5.04 -9.94 7.30
CA LEU A 432 4.61 -8.84 8.15
C LEU A 432 5.57 -8.61 9.31
N ALA A 433 6.04 -9.68 9.96
CA ALA A 433 7.03 -9.59 11.04
C ALA A 433 8.35 -8.95 10.55
N ARG A 434 8.83 -9.31 9.36
CA ARG A 434 10.01 -8.69 8.76
C ARG A 434 9.84 -7.21 8.46
N TRP A 435 8.64 -6.78 8.08
CA TRP A 435 8.36 -5.36 7.83
C TRP A 435 8.23 -4.55 9.12
N ASP A 436 7.89 -5.20 10.23
CA ASP A 436 7.86 -4.57 11.54
C ASP A 436 9.26 -4.47 12.17
N ASP A 437 10.23 -5.29 11.72
CA ASP A 437 11.63 -5.23 12.15
C ASP A 437 12.47 -4.42 11.14
N PRO A 438 12.93 -3.21 11.50
CA PRO A 438 13.73 -2.39 10.60
C PRO A 438 15.11 -3.01 10.29
N ALA A 439 15.62 -3.88 11.14
CA ALA A 439 16.91 -4.55 10.95
C ALA A 439 16.80 -5.82 10.08
N ALA A 440 15.59 -6.30 9.80
CA ALA A 440 15.42 -7.52 9.03
C ALA A 440 15.85 -7.36 7.57
N PRO A 441 16.58 -8.33 7.00
CA PRO A 441 16.94 -8.33 5.60
C PRO A 441 15.71 -8.31 4.69
N ARG A 442 15.71 -7.45 3.68
CA ARG A 442 14.64 -7.32 2.68
C ARG A 442 14.99 -8.07 1.38
N SER A 443 15.70 -9.17 1.48
CA SER A 443 16.05 -10.00 0.33
C SER A 443 14.92 -10.92 -0.07
N PRO A 444 14.72 -11.21 -1.36
CA PRO A 444 13.77 -12.22 -1.80
C PRO A 444 14.21 -13.59 -1.27
N ALA A 445 13.24 -14.42 -0.90
CA ALA A 445 13.51 -15.82 -0.62
C ALA A 445 14.08 -16.51 -1.87
N ARG A 446 15.04 -17.41 -1.66
CA ARG A 446 15.60 -18.22 -2.74
C ARG A 446 15.04 -19.63 -2.63
N LEU A 447 14.75 -20.20 -3.78
CA LEU A 447 14.41 -21.61 -3.87
C LEU A 447 15.55 -22.44 -3.28
N HIS A 448 15.27 -23.24 -2.25
CA HIS A 448 16.22 -24.18 -1.69
C HIS A 448 15.99 -25.55 -2.32
N VAL A 449 16.95 -26.02 -3.07
CA VAL A 449 16.97 -27.36 -3.63
C VAL A 449 18.03 -28.18 -2.89
N SER A 450 17.61 -29.23 -2.22
CA SER A 450 18.51 -30.20 -1.58
C SER A 450 18.92 -31.28 -2.58
N ASP A 451 19.95 -32.07 -2.23
CA ASP A 451 20.36 -33.25 -3.00
C ASP A 451 19.24 -34.31 -3.14
N HIS A 452 18.18 -34.16 -2.37
CA HIS A 452 17.03 -35.10 -2.33
C HIS A 452 15.75 -34.51 -2.93
N GLY A 453 15.83 -33.34 -3.53
CA GLY A 453 14.67 -32.61 -4.07
C GLY A 453 14.43 -31.27 -3.39
N ASN A 454 13.34 -30.65 -3.74
CA ASN A 454 12.98 -29.38 -3.18
C ASN A 454 12.41 -29.54 -1.76
N ILE A 455 12.92 -28.77 -0.83
CA ILE A 455 12.42 -28.75 0.54
C ILE A 455 11.63 -27.44 0.71
N ASN A 456 10.35 -27.57 0.90
CA ASN A 456 9.54 -26.47 1.38
C ASN A 456 9.75 -26.35 2.89
N ALA A 457 10.49 -25.33 3.27
CA ALA A 457 10.93 -25.13 4.65
C ALA A 457 10.23 -23.96 5.31
N VAL A 458 8.98 -23.73 4.98
CA VAL A 458 8.18 -22.64 5.52
C VAL A 458 8.27 -22.61 7.05
N GLY A 459 8.77 -21.51 7.55
CA GLY A 459 8.84 -21.26 8.99
C GLY A 459 10.02 -21.90 9.72
N LEU A 460 10.94 -22.60 9.04
CA LEU A 460 12.15 -23.13 9.68
C LEU A 460 13.28 -22.08 9.66
N PRO A 461 13.90 -21.76 10.82
CA PRO A 461 15.00 -20.82 10.88
C PRO A 461 16.16 -21.20 9.96
N GLY A 462 16.60 -20.26 9.14
CA GLY A 462 17.74 -20.46 8.22
C GLY A 462 17.43 -21.22 6.93
N MET A 463 16.18 -21.66 6.73
CA MET A 463 15.73 -22.27 5.49
C MET A 463 14.99 -21.25 4.63
N HIS A 464 15.14 -21.36 3.32
CA HIS A 464 14.40 -20.53 2.36
C HIS A 464 13.14 -21.27 1.92
N GLU A 465 12.07 -20.52 1.79
CA GLU A 465 10.82 -21.06 1.24
C GLU A 465 11.03 -21.44 -0.23
N ALA A 466 10.51 -22.58 -0.61
CA ALA A 466 10.42 -22.95 -2.01
C ALA A 466 9.24 -22.23 -2.65
N ASP A 467 9.42 -21.78 -3.89
CA ASP A 467 8.31 -21.28 -4.67
C ASP A 467 7.30 -22.41 -4.90
N ASP A 468 6.02 -22.12 -4.75
CA ASP A 468 4.94 -23.01 -5.18
C ASP A 468 4.93 -23.05 -6.70
N LEU A 469 5.64 -24.03 -7.27
CA LEU A 469 5.71 -24.18 -8.71
C LEU A 469 4.42 -24.80 -9.25
N ASP A 470 3.83 -24.15 -10.22
CA ASP A 470 2.69 -24.68 -10.98
C ASP A 470 3.09 -25.95 -11.73
N PRO A 471 2.22 -26.97 -11.82
CA PRO A 471 2.46 -28.19 -12.61
C PRO A 471 2.84 -27.99 -14.08
N HIS A 472 2.61 -26.82 -14.63
CA HIS A 472 3.08 -26.44 -15.97
C HIS A 472 4.39 -25.65 -15.97
N HIS A 473 4.90 -25.27 -14.79
CA HIS A 473 6.17 -24.60 -14.70
C HIS A 473 7.30 -25.54 -15.16
N PRO A 474 8.25 -25.07 -16.00
CA PRO A 474 9.33 -25.92 -16.52
C PRO A 474 10.14 -26.65 -15.43
N ARG A 475 10.27 -26.02 -14.27
CA ARG A 475 11.03 -26.56 -13.12
C ARG A 475 10.17 -27.29 -12.09
N TRP A 476 8.87 -27.50 -12.36
CA TRP A 476 7.99 -28.16 -11.38
C TRP A 476 8.48 -29.54 -10.98
N ARG A 477 9.01 -30.31 -11.97
CA ARG A 477 9.58 -31.64 -11.72
C ARG A 477 10.76 -31.59 -10.74
N GLU A 478 11.59 -30.54 -10.82
CA GLU A 478 12.76 -30.37 -9.96
C GLU A 478 12.37 -30.12 -8.48
N GLY A 479 11.18 -29.59 -8.23
CA GLY A 479 10.66 -29.33 -6.90
C GLY A 479 10.04 -30.56 -6.22
N ILE A 480 10.06 -31.74 -6.87
CA ILE A 480 9.41 -32.95 -6.35
C ILE A 480 10.44 -34.09 -6.28
N GLU A 481 10.55 -34.70 -5.10
CA GLU A 481 11.45 -35.81 -4.87
C GLU A 481 11.14 -36.99 -5.77
N ASP A 482 12.17 -37.68 -6.29
CA ASP A 482 12.05 -38.71 -7.31
C ASP A 482 11.14 -39.86 -6.91
N ARG A 483 11.15 -40.27 -5.65
CA ARG A 483 10.36 -41.41 -5.19
C ARG A 483 8.86 -41.15 -5.11
N VAL A 484 8.47 -39.89 -4.89
CA VAL A 484 7.05 -39.49 -4.83
C VAL A 484 6.54 -38.93 -6.14
N TRP A 485 7.46 -38.58 -7.07
CA TRP A 485 7.11 -38.00 -8.36
C TRP A 485 6.00 -38.76 -9.12
N PRO A 486 6.06 -40.11 -9.29
CA PRO A 486 5.02 -40.80 -10.07
C PRO A 486 3.62 -40.65 -9.45
N LEU A 487 3.56 -40.59 -8.11
CA LEU A 487 2.30 -40.39 -7.40
C LEU A 487 1.79 -38.97 -7.57
N VAL A 488 2.66 -37.98 -7.38
CA VAL A 488 2.32 -36.57 -7.53
C VAL A 488 1.89 -36.27 -8.97
N ASP A 489 2.63 -36.77 -9.97
CA ASP A 489 2.30 -36.60 -11.38
C ASP A 489 0.92 -37.19 -11.71
N THR A 490 0.65 -38.41 -11.25
CA THR A 490 -0.64 -39.08 -11.45
C THR A 490 -1.78 -38.33 -10.80
N ILE A 491 -1.63 -37.91 -9.54
CA ILE A 491 -2.64 -37.14 -8.81
C ILE A 491 -2.93 -35.82 -9.50
N THR A 492 -1.89 -35.12 -9.92
CA THR A 492 -2.04 -33.82 -10.54
C THR A 492 -2.63 -33.90 -11.94
N ARG A 493 -2.11 -34.79 -12.79
CA ARG A 493 -2.56 -34.90 -14.19
C ARG A 493 -3.86 -35.62 -14.38
N SER A 494 -4.07 -36.71 -13.63
CA SER A 494 -5.24 -37.59 -13.81
C SER A 494 -6.43 -37.12 -12.97
N TRP A 495 -6.18 -36.58 -11.78
CA TRP A 495 -7.26 -36.23 -10.84
C TRP A 495 -7.39 -34.71 -10.65
N HIS A 496 -6.57 -33.91 -11.35
CA HIS A 496 -6.55 -32.46 -11.25
C HIS A 496 -6.45 -31.92 -9.81
N ALA A 497 -5.85 -32.73 -8.94
CA ALA A 497 -5.57 -32.35 -7.56
C ALA A 497 -4.11 -31.95 -7.41
N VAL A 498 -3.81 -31.03 -6.50
CA VAL A 498 -2.44 -30.60 -6.22
C VAL A 498 -2.04 -31.09 -4.84
N THR A 499 -0.89 -31.75 -4.78
CA THR A 499 -0.25 -32.09 -3.51
C THR A 499 0.54 -30.86 -3.05
N TYR A 500 0.40 -30.49 -1.80
CA TYR A 500 1.12 -29.31 -1.30
C TYR A 500 2.30 -29.66 -0.39
N ASP A 501 2.32 -30.87 0.12
CA ASP A 501 3.43 -31.40 0.89
C ASP A 501 3.63 -32.86 0.52
N SER A 502 4.72 -33.14 -0.16
CA SER A 502 5.05 -34.47 -0.66
C SER A 502 6.51 -34.78 -0.38
N CYS A 503 6.75 -35.69 0.54
CA CYS A 503 8.08 -36.08 0.98
C CYS A 503 8.27 -37.61 0.92
N GLN A 504 9.40 -38.06 0.42
CA GLN A 504 9.75 -39.48 0.41
C GLN A 504 10.21 -40.04 1.77
N GLY A 505 10.35 -39.16 2.76
CA GLY A 505 10.91 -39.47 4.08
C GLY A 505 12.45 -39.58 4.07
N PRO A 506 13.09 -39.52 5.24
CA PRO A 506 14.54 -39.65 5.34
C PRO A 506 14.98 -41.05 4.88
N PRO A 507 16.19 -41.19 4.29
CA PRO A 507 16.72 -42.48 3.92
C PRO A 507 16.86 -43.35 5.17
N THR A 508 16.14 -44.47 5.22
CA THR A 508 16.25 -45.45 6.30
C THR A 508 17.50 -46.27 6.11
N PRO A 509 18.39 -46.42 7.09
CA PRO A 509 19.43 -47.43 7.03
C PRO A 509 18.76 -48.81 7.00
N ALA A 510 19.06 -49.61 6.00
CA ALA A 510 18.53 -50.97 5.86
C ALA A 510 18.97 -51.86 7.05
N PRO A 511 18.20 -52.86 7.48
CA PRO A 511 17.11 -53.50 6.81
C PRO A 511 15.87 -53.76 7.69
N ALA A 512 14.72 -53.36 7.32
CA ALA A 512 13.47 -54.06 7.60
C ALA A 512 12.43 -53.58 6.59
N ARG A 513 11.78 -54.49 5.93
CA ARG A 513 10.68 -54.19 5.01
C ARG A 513 9.52 -53.57 5.76
N THR A 514 9.54 -52.26 5.87
CA THR A 514 8.35 -51.47 6.13
C THR A 514 8.06 -50.68 4.85
N PRO A 515 6.82 -50.60 4.41
CA PRO A 515 6.47 -49.75 3.28
C PRO A 515 6.91 -48.30 3.60
N PRO A 516 7.35 -47.51 2.61
CA PRO A 516 7.70 -46.14 2.84
C PRO A 516 6.52 -45.46 3.52
N SER A 517 6.79 -44.68 4.55
CA SER A 517 5.78 -43.82 5.15
C SER A 517 5.22 -42.97 4.02
N SER A 518 3.99 -43.30 3.69
CA SER A 518 3.31 -42.75 2.53
C SER A 518 3.38 -41.22 2.54
N ALA A 519 3.62 -40.71 1.37
CA ALA A 519 3.34 -39.38 1.01
C ALA A 519 2.22 -38.79 1.86
N SER A 520 2.51 -37.66 2.45
CA SER A 520 1.53 -36.87 3.15
C SER A 520 0.33 -36.62 2.27
N ALA A 521 -0.76 -36.76 2.88
CA ALA A 521 -2.09 -36.81 2.35
C ALA A 521 -2.37 -35.84 1.20
N CYS A 522 -2.79 -36.40 0.10
CA CYS A 522 -3.68 -35.72 -0.82
C CYS A 522 -5.01 -35.52 -0.09
N CYS A 523 -5.34 -34.31 0.27
CA CYS A 523 -6.69 -33.96 0.68
C CYS A 523 -7.52 -33.62 -0.56
N PRO A 524 -8.54 -34.40 -0.90
CA PRO A 524 -9.55 -33.94 -1.83
C PRO A 524 -10.30 -32.78 -1.19
N ALA A 525 -10.43 -31.68 -1.93
CA ALA A 525 -11.04 -30.44 -1.47
C ALA A 525 -12.56 -30.53 -1.46
N THR A 526 -13.14 -31.46 -0.72
CA THR A 526 -14.57 -31.39 -0.34
C THR A 526 -14.86 -32.29 0.82
N ALA A 527 -14.91 -31.78 2.02
CA ALA A 527 -15.78 -32.31 3.08
C ALA A 527 -16.04 -31.21 4.13
N PRO A 528 -17.26 -31.08 4.61
CA PRO A 528 -17.60 -30.13 5.64
C PRO A 528 -16.99 -30.56 6.98
N SER A 529 -16.58 -29.57 7.74
CA SER A 529 -16.00 -29.67 9.07
C SER A 529 -16.92 -30.37 10.07
N THR A 530 -16.52 -31.56 10.53
CA THR A 530 -16.83 -32.07 11.87
C THR A 530 -15.69 -32.94 12.33
N PRO A 531 -15.24 -32.86 13.58
CA PRO A 531 -14.13 -33.63 14.09
C PRO A 531 -14.61 -35.04 14.47
N ARG A 532 -14.24 -36.05 13.69
CA ARG A 532 -14.29 -37.46 14.13
C ARG A 532 -13.09 -38.19 13.58
N SER A 533 -12.51 -39.02 14.45
CA SER A 533 -11.37 -39.89 14.22
C SER A 533 -11.51 -40.75 12.96
N PRO A 534 -10.41 -41.09 12.28
CA PRO A 534 -10.48 -41.74 10.98
C PRO A 534 -10.84 -43.22 11.12
N PRO A 535 -11.81 -43.71 10.40
CA PRO A 535 -11.88 -45.13 10.04
C PRO A 535 -11.22 -45.33 8.66
N GLY A 536 -10.69 -46.53 8.51
CA GLY A 536 -9.86 -46.98 7.41
C GLY A 536 -10.43 -46.72 6.01
N CYS A 537 -9.52 -46.77 5.05
CA CYS A 537 -9.76 -46.67 3.61
C CYS A 537 -11.00 -47.46 3.18
N ALA A 538 -12.09 -46.77 2.91
CA ALA A 538 -13.23 -47.33 2.19
C ALA A 538 -13.10 -46.99 0.70
N THR A 539 -13.26 -47.97 -0.13
CA THR A 539 -13.28 -47.90 -1.58
C THR A 539 -14.31 -46.87 -2.06
N TRP A 540 -13.84 -45.85 -2.74
CA TRP A 540 -14.66 -44.79 -3.29
C TRP A 540 -15.01 -45.12 -4.75
N SER A 541 -16.30 -45.13 -5.07
CA SER A 541 -16.81 -45.23 -6.44
C SER A 541 -17.06 -43.81 -6.96
N PRO A 542 -16.62 -43.46 -8.19
CA PRO A 542 -16.80 -42.09 -8.71
C PRO A 542 -18.27 -41.82 -9.04
N PRO A 543 -18.75 -40.59 -8.83
CA PRO A 543 -20.06 -40.16 -9.29
C PRO A 543 -20.11 -40.02 -10.82
N PRO A 544 -21.29 -40.11 -11.44
CA PRO A 544 -21.43 -40.05 -12.89
C PRO A 544 -21.01 -38.69 -13.45
N THR A 545 -20.37 -38.73 -14.60
CA THR A 545 -19.85 -37.58 -15.36
C THR A 545 -20.99 -36.60 -15.70
N ALA A 546 -20.91 -35.40 -15.13
CA ALA A 546 -21.71 -34.29 -15.59
C ALA A 546 -21.11 -33.75 -16.92
N THR A 547 -21.86 -33.93 -17.99
CA THR A 547 -21.54 -33.40 -19.31
C THR A 547 -21.62 -31.85 -19.28
N CYS A 548 -20.54 -31.19 -19.62
CA CYS A 548 -20.50 -29.75 -19.91
C CYS A 548 -21.41 -29.43 -21.11
N PRO A 549 -22.26 -28.42 -21.06
CA PRO A 549 -22.98 -27.98 -22.24
C PRO A 549 -22.04 -27.32 -23.25
N GLN A 550 -22.11 -27.76 -24.49
CA GLN A 550 -21.40 -27.16 -25.61
C GLN A 550 -22.04 -25.81 -25.99
N PRO A 551 -21.26 -24.80 -26.38
CA PRO A 551 -21.82 -23.53 -26.87
C PRO A 551 -22.42 -23.71 -28.25
N SER A 552 -23.65 -23.26 -28.45
CA SER A 552 -24.34 -23.22 -29.73
C SER A 552 -23.66 -22.27 -30.76
N PRO A 553 -23.66 -22.60 -32.05
CA PRO A 553 -23.02 -21.77 -33.07
C PRO A 553 -23.83 -20.48 -33.32
N ARG A 554 -23.14 -19.35 -33.32
CA ARG A 554 -23.70 -18.05 -33.70
C ARG A 554 -23.96 -18.02 -35.20
N SER A 555 -25.19 -17.75 -35.59
CA SER A 555 -25.57 -17.47 -36.99
C SER A 555 -25.00 -16.12 -37.43
N SER A 556 -24.25 -16.13 -38.52
CA SER A 556 -23.80 -14.95 -39.24
C SER A 556 -25.00 -14.34 -39.99
N ARG A 557 -25.33 -13.08 -39.71
CA ARG A 557 -26.08 -12.22 -40.63
C ARG A 557 -25.20 -11.02 -40.99
N ALA A 558 -24.96 -10.87 -42.26
CA ALA A 558 -24.29 -9.72 -42.85
C ALA A 558 -25.25 -8.50 -42.89
N PRO A 559 -24.72 -7.26 -42.89
CA PRO A 559 -25.52 -6.06 -43.05
C PRO A 559 -25.76 -5.72 -44.51
N THR A 560 -26.95 -5.28 -44.82
CA THR A 560 -27.25 -4.39 -45.94
C THR A 560 -27.28 -2.97 -45.43
#